data_c269585ed0bddce18542fdf5fa46ce8d
#
_entry.id   c269585ed0bddce18542fdf5fa46ce8d
#
_cell.length_a   1.000
_cell.length_b   1.000
_cell.length_c   1.000
_cell.angle_alpha   90.00
_cell.angle_beta   90.00
_cell.angle_gamma   90.00
#
_symmetry.space_group_name_H-M   'P 1'
#
loop_
_entity.id
_entity.type
_entity.pdbx_description
1 polymer ?
#
loop_
_entity_poly.entity_id
_entity_poly.type
_entity_poly.pdbx_seq_one_letter_code
_entity_poly.pdbx_strand_id
1 'polypeptide(L)'
;MEFVVQLLNKAGGSINDMSMDYRGGDIDLSPDKPRGLPFLKPLYGLPPYQYTDDVVLMIVYESEETAIREALPSELEPMPGNIVTMCFFLCPDVTGMGARDFTMPCIPARYGDYVGQFVPYLYTSTDASLACYREVQGWPAVLGQTETTEAQGRVRARVVRNGREIIHATATVSGETITSLDFLPVILYKEIPAFDGQSCDDAYFVTTTSLLTNLNFKAGSGELTFPDADDDPVARLKPIKIIQALYGTLDDLYPETIRILKNLK
;
A
#
# COMPACT_ATOMS: atom_id res chain seq x y z
N MET A 1 -13.47 6.02 -18.12
CA MET A 1 -12.00 6.01 -18.17
C MET A 1 -11.41 7.41 -17.88
N GLU A 2 -11.93 8.49 -18.43
CA GLU A 2 -11.45 9.85 -18.14
C GLU A 2 -11.63 10.34 -16.70
N PHE A 3 -12.59 9.84 -15.96
CA PHE A 3 -12.93 10.40 -14.63
C PHE A 3 -11.90 10.02 -13.53
N VAL A 4 -11.39 8.82 -13.52
CA VAL A 4 -10.35 8.39 -12.54
C VAL A 4 -9.01 9.03 -12.87
N VAL A 5 -8.68 9.14 -14.16
CA VAL A 5 -7.47 9.82 -14.65
C VAL A 5 -7.56 11.34 -14.41
N GLN A 6 -8.75 11.96 -14.51
CA GLN A 6 -8.94 13.39 -14.22
C GLN A 6 -8.86 13.75 -12.72
N LEU A 7 -9.23 12.85 -11.81
CA LEU A 7 -9.03 13.06 -10.37
C LEU A 7 -7.55 13.06 -9.99
N LEU A 8 -6.72 12.28 -10.68
CA LEU A 8 -5.29 12.19 -10.45
C LEU A 8 -4.52 13.38 -11.05
N ASN A 9 -4.97 13.96 -12.16
CA ASN A 9 -4.29 15.06 -12.86
C ASN A 9 -4.52 16.46 -12.26
N LYS A 10 -5.37 16.64 -11.25
CA LYS A 10 -5.64 17.95 -10.62
C LYS A 10 -4.77 18.29 -9.40
N ALA A 11 -3.92 17.40 -8.96
CA ALA A 11 -3.07 17.60 -7.78
C ALA A 11 -1.67 18.14 -8.14
N GLY A 12 -1.58 19.19 -8.97
CA GLY A 12 -0.34 19.90 -9.26
C GLY A 12 0.13 20.76 -8.09
N GLY A 13 0.69 20.15 -7.06
CA GLY A 13 1.44 20.82 -6.00
C GLY A 13 2.93 20.74 -6.28
N SER A 14 3.60 21.88 -6.42
CA SER A 14 5.06 21.97 -6.56
C SER A 14 5.76 21.28 -5.39
N ILE A 15 6.45 20.19 -5.67
CA ILE A 15 7.31 19.48 -4.72
C ILE A 15 8.63 20.25 -4.68
N ASN A 16 8.78 21.15 -3.72
CA ASN A 16 10.08 21.71 -3.39
C ASN A 16 10.46 21.34 -1.96
N ASP A 17 11.57 20.62 -1.91
CA ASP A 17 12.59 20.56 -0.87
C ASP A 17 12.37 19.68 0.37
N MET A 18 12.97 18.59 0.31
CA MET A 18 13.84 17.74 1.15
C MET A 18 13.71 16.28 0.70
N SER A 19 14.10 16.00 -0.54
CA SER A 19 14.25 14.62 -1.03
C SER A 19 15.57 14.04 -0.48
N MET A 20 15.51 12.98 0.30
CA MET A 20 16.65 12.08 0.42
C MET A 20 16.67 11.20 -0.82
N ASP A 21 17.64 11.40 -1.68
CA ASP A 21 17.86 10.59 -2.89
C ASP A 21 18.51 9.27 -2.46
N TYR A 22 17.72 8.20 -2.37
CA TYR A 22 18.22 6.85 -2.09
C TYR A 22 18.62 6.18 -3.41
N ARG A 23 19.90 6.22 -3.74
CA ARG A 23 20.45 5.39 -4.82
C ARG A 23 21.02 4.11 -4.22
N GLY A 24 20.52 2.96 -4.70
CA GLY A 24 20.88 1.62 -4.21
C GLY A 24 22.38 1.42 -4.06
N GLY A 25 22.79 0.98 -2.88
CA GLY A 25 24.15 0.60 -2.54
C GLY A 25 24.15 -0.68 -1.68
N ASP A 26 25.31 -1.34 -1.62
CA ASP A 26 25.53 -2.50 -0.77
C ASP A 26 25.11 -2.25 0.68
N ILE A 27 24.69 -3.32 1.39
CA ILE A 27 24.32 -3.27 2.80
C ILE A 27 25.49 -2.69 3.60
N ASP A 28 25.37 -1.45 4.01
CA ASP A 28 26.37 -0.80 4.84
C ASP A 28 26.19 -1.26 6.30
N LEU A 29 27.12 -2.10 6.74
CA LEU A 29 27.16 -2.64 8.10
C LEU A 29 27.83 -1.68 9.12
N SER A 30 27.92 -0.39 8.83
CA SER A 30 28.49 0.58 9.77
C SER A 30 27.72 0.58 11.09
N PRO A 31 28.39 0.80 12.23
CA PRO A 31 27.75 0.76 13.55
C PRO A 31 26.70 1.84 13.77
N ASP A 32 26.69 2.87 12.94
CA ASP A 32 25.79 4.04 13.06
C ASP A 32 24.46 3.87 12.35
N LYS A 33 24.25 2.76 11.62
CA LYS A 33 23.00 2.49 10.93
C LYS A 33 22.09 1.55 11.71
N PRO A 34 20.76 1.80 11.70
CA PRO A 34 19.83 0.90 12.34
C PRO A 34 19.97 -0.51 11.74
N ARG A 35 20.02 -1.49 12.63
CA ARG A 35 20.04 -2.91 12.27
C ARG A 35 18.71 -3.46 12.74
N GLY A 36 17.91 -3.95 11.86
CA GLY A 36 16.68 -4.64 12.26
C GLY A 36 16.93 -5.76 13.28
N LEU A 37 15.90 -6.19 13.97
CA LEU A 37 15.96 -7.35 14.86
C LEU A 37 15.60 -8.64 14.11
N PRO A 38 16.09 -9.84 14.50
CA PRO A 38 17.08 -10.10 15.57
C PRO A 38 18.50 -9.61 15.20
N PHE A 39 19.26 -9.13 16.19
CA PHE A 39 20.57 -8.48 15.98
C PHE A 39 21.59 -9.36 15.19
N LEU A 40 21.59 -10.68 15.41
CA LEU A 40 22.51 -11.60 14.74
C LEU A 40 22.13 -11.90 13.29
N LYS A 41 20.85 -11.79 12.95
CA LYS A 41 20.32 -12.01 11.61
C LYS A 41 19.04 -11.17 11.44
N PRO A 42 19.19 -9.92 11.03
CA PRO A 42 18.04 -9.05 10.75
C PRO A 42 17.09 -9.71 9.76
N LEU A 43 15.79 -9.45 9.95
CA LEU A 43 14.73 -10.01 9.09
C LEU A 43 14.69 -9.35 7.72
N TYR A 44 15.19 -8.13 7.61
CA TYR A 44 15.12 -7.32 6.38
C TYR A 44 16.41 -6.50 6.18
N GLY A 45 16.66 -6.13 4.93
CA GLY A 45 17.73 -5.18 4.57
C GLY A 45 17.27 -3.72 4.73
N LEU A 46 18.16 -2.78 4.41
CA LEU A 46 17.85 -1.35 4.41
C LEU A 46 17.26 -0.91 3.05
N PRO A 47 16.39 0.13 3.02
CA PRO A 47 15.86 0.69 1.78
C PRO A 47 16.97 1.36 0.94
N PRO A 48 16.72 1.64 -0.36
CA PRO A 48 15.48 1.33 -1.06
C PRO A 48 15.36 -0.15 -1.43
N TYR A 49 14.12 -0.60 -1.61
CA TYR A 49 13.82 -1.97 -2.00
C TYR A 49 13.42 -1.99 -3.47
N GLN A 50 14.08 -2.82 -4.26
CA GLN A 50 13.69 -3.09 -5.64
C GLN A 50 12.73 -4.27 -5.63
N TYR A 51 11.54 -4.05 -6.16
CA TYR A 51 10.52 -5.04 -6.46
C TYR A 51 10.60 -5.34 -7.95
N THR A 52 10.62 -6.60 -8.30
CA THR A 52 10.79 -7.03 -9.70
C THR A 52 9.68 -7.99 -10.08
N ASP A 53 9.04 -7.73 -11.23
CA ASP A 53 7.95 -8.53 -11.79
C ASP A 53 6.75 -8.69 -10.83
N ASP A 54 6.44 -7.64 -10.07
CA ASP A 54 5.26 -7.64 -9.21
C ASP A 54 3.99 -7.83 -10.03
N VAL A 55 3.14 -8.78 -9.59
CA VAL A 55 1.81 -8.99 -10.14
C VAL A 55 0.78 -8.30 -9.28
N VAL A 56 -0.04 -7.45 -9.88
CA VAL A 56 -0.96 -6.58 -9.13
C VAL A 56 -2.39 -6.69 -9.64
N LEU A 57 -3.32 -6.95 -8.73
CA LEU A 57 -4.76 -6.75 -8.94
C LEU A 57 -5.22 -5.53 -8.16
N MET A 58 -5.90 -4.60 -8.80
CA MET A 58 -6.54 -3.45 -8.16
C MET A 58 -8.05 -3.49 -8.43
N ILE A 59 -8.86 -3.39 -7.38
CA ILE A 59 -10.30 -3.20 -7.48
C ILE A 59 -10.63 -1.79 -6.98
N VAL A 60 -11.08 -0.94 -7.88
CA VAL A 60 -11.49 0.45 -7.60
C VAL A 60 -12.99 0.46 -7.36
N TYR A 61 -13.42 1.05 -6.23
CA TYR A 61 -14.82 1.05 -5.83
C TYR A 61 -15.22 2.28 -5.00
N GLU A 62 -16.51 2.56 -4.95
CA GLU A 62 -17.12 3.49 -4.02
C GLU A 62 -17.46 2.76 -2.70
N SER A 63 -17.20 3.39 -1.56
CA SER A 63 -17.56 2.90 -0.23
C SER A 63 -18.43 3.93 0.51
N GLU A 64 -18.95 3.57 1.67
CA GLU A 64 -19.70 4.49 2.53
C GLU A 64 -18.81 5.65 3.02
N GLU A 65 -19.30 6.88 2.94
CA GLU A 65 -18.58 8.08 3.39
C GLU A 65 -18.18 7.98 4.86
N THR A 66 -19.10 7.51 5.71
CA THR A 66 -18.84 7.32 7.14
C THR A 66 -17.74 6.31 7.40
N ALA A 67 -17.71 5.20 6.66
CA ALA A 67 -16.66 4.18 6.79
C ALA A 67 -15.29 4.71 6.37
N ILE A 68 -15.24 5.49 5.29
CA ILE A 68 -14.02 6.17 4.86
C ILE A 68 -13.55 7.15 5.94
N ARG A 69 -14.47 7.96 6.48
CA ARG A 69 -14.11 8.93 7.53
C ARG A 69 -13.59 8.26 8.80
N GLU A 70 -14.19 7.15 9.21
CA GLU A 70 -13.74 6.36 10.36
C GLU A 70 -12.38 5.68 10.13
N ALA A 71 -12.03 5.35 8.87
CA ALA A 71 -10.76 4.73 8.52
C ALA A 71 -9.60 5.75 8.43
N LEU A 72 -9.89 7.05 8.36
CA LEU A 72 -8.89 8.11 8.27
C LEU A 72 -8.62 8.74 9.65
N PRO A 73 -7.35 9.04 9.98
CA PRO A 73 -7.03 9.95 11.08
C PRO A 73 -7.75 11.30 10.94
N SER A 74 -8.03 11.95 12.07
CA SER A 74 -8.80 13.22 12.11
C SER A 74 -8.16 14.35 11.31
N GLU A 75 -6.85 14.32 11.15
CA GLU A 75 -6.04 15.31 10.43
C GLU A 75 -6.12 15.17 8.91
N LEU A 76 -6.58 14.02 8.41
CA LEU A 76 -6.73 13.78 6.98
C LEU A 76 -8.17 14.02 6.54
N GLU A 77 -8.33 14.66 5.40
CA GLU A 77 -9.62 14.84 4.76
C GLU A 77 -9.77 13.90 3.58
N PRO A 78 -10.89 13.14 3.47
CA PRO A 78 -11.11 12.29 2.31
C PRO A 78 -11.26 13.12 1.04
N MET A 79 -10.76 12.62 -0.08
CA MET A 79 -11.01 13.22 -1.38
C MET A 79 -12.46 12.95 -1.82
N PRO A 80 -13.08 13.85 -2.63
CA PRO A 80 -14.41 13.64 -3.14
C PRO A 80 -14.56 12.34 -3.94
N GLY A 81 -15.74 11.72 -3.87
CA GLY A 81 -16.10 10.54 -4.65
C GLY A 81 -16.11 9.24 -3.85
N ASN A 82 -15.70 9.26 -2.58
CA ASN A 82 -15.74 8.10 -1.68
C ASN A 82 -15.03 6.86 -2.25
N ILE A 83 -13.90 7.10 -2.95
CA ILE A 83 -13.17 6.07 -3.67
C ILE A 83 -12.24 5.33 -2.72
N VAL A 84 -12.22 4.01 -2.86
CA VAL A 84 -11.24 3.11 -2.26
C VAL A 84 -10.67 2.23 -3.37
N THR A 85 -9.38 1.96 -3.32
CA THR A 85 -8.73 0.96 -4.18
C THR A 85 -8.20 -0.17 -3.31
N MET A 86 -8.75 -1.38 -3.49
CA MET A 86 -8.18 -2.58 -2.88
C MET A 86 -7.09 -3.12 -3.79
N CYS A 87 -5.86 -3.15 -3.30
CA CYS A 87 -4.69 -3.61 -4.04
C CYS A 87 -4.19 -4.95 -3.49
N PHE A 88 -3.96 -5.90 -4.38
CA PHE A 88 -3.35 -7.20 -4.09
C PHE A 88 -2.03 -7.28 -4.84
N PHE A 89 -0.94 -7.42 -4.12
CA PHE A 89 0.41 -7.54 -4.67
C PHE A 89 0.98 -8.93 -4.42
N LEU A 90 1.47 -9.55 -5.47
CA LEU A 90 2.27 -10.76 -5.46
C LEU A 90 3.69 -10.36 -5.91
N CYS A 91 4.63 -10.33 -4.99
CA CYS A 91 5.98 -9.82 -5.20
C CYS A 91 6.97 -11.00 -5.16
N PRO A 92 7.35 -11.55 -6.32
CA PRO A 92 8.20 -12.75 -6.39
C PRO A 92 9.64 -12.48 -5.96
N ASP A 93 10.13 -11.27 -6.16
CA ASP A 93 11.50 -10.88 -5.79
C ASP A 93 11.55 -9.45 -5.28
N VAL A 94 12.00 -9.30 -4.02
CA VAL A 94 12.20 -8.00 -3.39
C VAL A 94 13.56 -7.98 -2.70
N THR A 95 14.42 -7.04 -3.11
CA THR A 95 15.75 -6.93 -2.52
C THR A 95 15.69 -6.75 -1.00
N GLY A 96 16.52 -7.52 -0.29
CA GLY A 96 16.63 -7.44 1.17
C GLY A 96 15.46 -8.01 1.97
N MET A 97 14.41 -8.55 1.30
CA MET A 97 13.25 -9.15 1.98
C MET A 97 12.76 -10.46 1.36
N GLY A 98 13.17 -10.78 0.12
CA GLY A 98 12.72 -11.96 -0.61
C GLY A 98 11.26 -11.90 -1.07
N ALA A 99 10.77 -13.03 -1.59
CA ALA A 99 9.39 -13.16 -2.07
C ALA A 99 8.38 -12.90 -0.95
N ARG A 100 7.32 -12.16 -1.26
CA ARG A 100 6.24 -11.84 -0.34
C ARG A 100 5.00 -11.34 -1.06
N ASP A 101 3.88 -11.37 -0.35
CA ASP A 101 2.63 -10.84 -0.83
C ASP A 101 2.07 -9.84 0.16
N PHE A 102 1.30 -8.90 -0.35
CA PHE A 102 0.55 -8.01 0.52
C PHE A 102 -0.74 -7.52 -0.13
N THR A 103 -1.71 -7.18 0.71
CA THR A 103 -3.00 -6.61 0.30
C THR A 103 -3.31 -5.40 1.17
N MET A 104 -3.80 -4.33 0.54
CA MET A 104 -4.12 -3.09 1.25
C MET A 104 -5.25 -2.32 0.58
N PRO A 105 -6.17 -1.70 1.36
CA PRO A 105 -7.03 -0.64 0.87
C PRO A 105 -6.28 0.69 0.84
N CYS A 106 -6.43 1.43 -0.25
CA CYS A 106 -5.88 2.77 -0.44
C CYS A 106 -7.03 3.77 -0.51
N ILE A 107 -7.03 4.78 0.34
CA ILE A 107 -8.05 5.82 0.42
C ILE A 107 -7.45 7.16 -0.02
N PRO A 108 -7.86 7.75 -1.15
CA PRO A 108 -7.43 9.09 -1.54
C PRO A 108 -7.81 10.12 -0.46
N ALA A 109 -6.81 10.84 0.05
CA ALA A 109 -6.96 11.79 1.13
C ALA A 109 -5.98 12.95 0.99
N ARG A 110 -6.22 14.04 1.76
CA ARG A 110 -5.30 15.17 1.81
C ARG A 110 -4.96 15.56 3.24
N TYR A 111 -3.74 16.09 3.40
CA TYR A 111 -3.26 16.79 4.57
C TYR A 111 -2.95 18.23 4.18
N GLY A 112 -3.81 19.19 4.53
CA GLY A 112 -3.74 20.55 4.00
C GLY A 112 -3.82 20.55 2.47
N ASP A 113 -2.81 21.11 1.81
CA ASP A 113 -2.72 21.12 0.33
C ASP A 113 -2.06 19.87 -0.26
N TYR A 114 -1.53 18.98 0.57
CA TYR A 114 -0.89 17.77 0.11
C TYR A 114 -1.90 16.66 -0.14
N VAL A 115 -1.95 16.18 -1.38
CA VAL A 115 -2.83 15.08 -1.81
C VAL A 115 -2.03 13.80 -1.92
N GLY A 116 -2.59 12.72 -1.37
CA GLY A 116 -2.02 11.37 -1.40
C GLY A 116 -3.08 10.31 -1.21
N GLN A 117 -2.67 9.11 -0.87
CA GLN A 117 -3.56 8.02 -0.48
C GLN A 117 -3.13 7.48 0.89
N PHE A 118 -4.08 7.38 1.80
CA PHE A 118 -3.86 6.80 3.12
C PHE A 118 -4.15 5.30 3.08
N VAL A 119 -3.32 4.52 3.79
CA VAL A 119 -3.49 3.07 3.93
C VAL A 119 -3.81 2.75 5.38
N PRO A 120 -5.08 2.43 5.72
CA PRO A 120 -5.48 2.11 7.09
C PRO A 120 -5.05 0.72 7.55
N TYR A 121 -4.90 -0.24 6.63
CA TYR A 121 -4.53 -1.64 6.90
C TYR A 121 -3.63 -2.18 5.80
N LEU A 122 -2.72 -3.08 6.17
CA LEU A 122 -1.93 -3.85 5.22
C LEU A 122 -1.78 -5.28 5.74
N TYR A 123 -2.19 -6.27 4.93
CA TYR A 123 -1.99 -7.69 5.20
C TYR A 123 -0.76 -8.15 4.45
N THR A 124 0.18 -8.82 5.12
CA THR A 124 1.41 -9.31 4.50
C THR A 124 1.71 -10.74 4.93
N SER A 125 2.39 -11.50 4.07
CA SER A 125 2.53 -12.95 4.21
C SER A 125 3.76 -13.40 4.99
N THR A 126 4.74 -12.52 5.26
CA THR A 126 6.00 -12.90 5.92
C THR A 126 6.31 -12.04 7.16
N ASP A 127 7.07 -12.59 8.09
CA ASP A 127 7.56 -11.89 9.27
C ASP A 127 8.55 -10.77 8.91
N ALA A 128 9.40 -11.01 7.90
CA ALA A 128 10.35 -10.03 7.39
C ALA A 128 9.63 -8.78 6.86
N SER A 129 8.60 -8.95 6.04
CA SER A 129 7.81 -7.84 5.53
C SER A 129 6.99 -7.16 6.63
N LEU A 130 6.41 -7.92 7.57
CA LEU A 130 5.71 -7.37 8.72
C LEU A 130 6.61 -6.44 9.54
N ALA A 131 7.81 -6.93 9.89
CA ALA A 131 8.78 -6.16 10.68
C ALA A 131 9.25 -4.92 9.93
N CYS A 132 9.70 -5.07 8.67
CA CYS A 132 10.16 -3.96 7.84
C CYS A 132 9.07 -2.88 7.67
N TYR A 133 7.86 -3.29 7.32
CA TYR A 133 6.76 -2.35 7.11
C TYR A 133 6.44 -1.54 8.36
N ARG A 134 6.39 -2.16 9.53
CA ARG A 134 6.08 -1.47 10.78
C ARG A 134 7.25 -0.65 11.32
N GLU A 135 8.46 -1.24 11.37
CA GLU A 135 9.62 -0.64 12.03
C GLU A 135 10.26 0.48 11.18
N VAL A 136 10.42 0.23 9.87
CA VAL A 136 11.12 1.17 8.98
C VAL A 136 10.15 2.16 8.35
N GLN A 137 9.08 1.65 7.76
CA GLN A 137 8.26 2.43 6.81
C GLN A 137 7.01 3.05 7.46
N GLY A 138 6.53 2.48 8.59
CA GLY A 138 5.31 2.96 9.24
C GLY A 138 4.01 2.44 8.61
N TRP A 139 4.06 1.38 7.80
CA TRP A 139 2.86 0.74 7.26
C TRP A 139 2.08 0.03 8.38
N PRO A 140 0.74 0.10 8.38
CA PRO A 140 -0.11 -0.56 9.39
C PRO A 140 -0.23 -2.07 9.12
N ALA A 141 0.91 -2.76 9.06
CA ALA A 141 0.99 -4.15 8.64
C ALA A 141 0.55 -5.14 9.73
N VAL A 142 -0.17 -6.16 9.30
CA VAL A 142 -0.56 -7.35 10.07
C VAL A 142 -0.33 -8.61 9.24
N LEU A 143 -0.17 -9.77 9.88
CA LEU A 143 -0.03 -11.03 9.15
C LEU A 143 -1.36 -11.47 8.53
N GLY A 144 -1.30 -11.86 7.25
CA GLY A 144 -2.38 -12.45 6.49
C GLY A 144 -1.81 -13.09 5.23
N GLN A 145 -2.37 -14.20 4.79
CA GLN A 145 -1.95 -14.87 3.55
C GLN A 145 -2.72 -14.29 2.40
N THR A 146 -2.04 -13.62 1.48
CA THR A 146 -2.59 -13.17 0.21
C THR A 146 -2.29 -14.21 -0.86
N GLU A 147 -3.29 -14.55 -1.66
CA GLU A 147 -3.13 -15.45 -2.80
C GLU A 147 -3.78 -14.79 -4.02
N THR A 148 -3.07 -14.80 -5.15
CA THR A 148 -3.58 -14.32 -6.43
C THR A 148 -3.31 -15.37 -7.50
N THR A 149 -4.33 -15.71 -8.28
CA THR A 149 -4.24 -16.65 -9.41
C THR A 149 -4.89 -16.04 -10.64
N GLU A 150 -4.32 -16.32 -11.81
CA GLU A 150 -4.89 -15.90 -13.10
C GLU A 150 -4.95 -17.08 -14.05
N ALA A 151 -6.07 -17.22 -14.76
CA ALA A 151 -6.25 -18.17 -15.84
C ALA A 151 -7.18 -17.59 -16.91
N GLN A 152 -6.68 -17.47 -18.12
CA GLN A 152 -7.46 -17.04 -19.30
C GLN A 152 -8.16 -15.68 -19.13
N GLY A 153 -7.47 -14.70 -18.52
CA GLY A 153 -7.99 -13.36 -18.25
C GLY A 153 -8.95 -13.27 -17.06
N ARG A 154 -9.13 -14.38 -16.33
CA ARG A 154 -9.87 -14.40 -15.05
C ARG A 154 -8.90 -14.41 -13.90
N VAL A 155 -8.99 -13.41 -13.05
CA VAL A 155 -8.16 -13.24 -11.87
C VAL A 155 -9.01 -13.54 -10.65
N ARG A 156 -8.41 -14.22 -9.67
CA ARG A 156 -8.97 -14.45 -8.35
C ARG A 156 -7.90 -14.08 -7.32
N ALA A 157 -8.29 -13.27 -6.34
CA ALA A 157 -7.43 -12.94 -5.21
C ALA A 157 -8.20 -13.13 -3.91
N ARG A 158 -7.48 -13.52 -2.84
CA ARG A 158 -8.05 -13.65 -1.50
C ARG A 158 -7.04 -13.33 -0.42
N VAL A 159 -7.54 -12.95 0.75
CA VAL A 159 -6.75 -12.84 1.98
C VAL A 159 -7.32 -13.77 3.03
N VAL A 160 -6.46 -14.63 3.58
CA VAL A 160 -6.78 -15.52 4.69
C VAL A 160 -6.05 -15.04 5.94
N ARG A 161 -6.79 -14.79 7.01
CA ARG A 161 -6.27 -14.39 8.31
C ARG A 161 -6.90 -15.24 9.42
N ASN A 162 -6.06 -15.80 10.31
CA ASN A 162 -6.51 -16.67 11.38
C ASN A 162 -7.39 -17.84 10.90
N GLY A 163 -7.07 -18.40 9.71
CA GLY A 163 -7.82 -19.51 9.10
C GLY A 163 -9.16 -19.14 8.45
N ARG A 164 -9.52 -17.83 8.40
CA ARG A 164 -10.75 -17.34 7.77
C ARG A 164 -10.41 -16.53 6.51
N GLU A 165 -11.20 -16.68 5.44
CA GLU A 165 -11.11 -15.86 4.25
C GLU A 165 -11.80 -14.52 4.50
N ILE A 166 -11.02 -13.48 4.75
CA ILE A 166 -11.55 -12.16 5.12
C ILE A 166 -11.76 -11.23 3.93
N ILE A 167 -11.06 -11.46 2.82
CA ILE A 167 -11.21 -10.71 1.56
C ILE A 167 -11.24 -11.70 0.41
N HIS A 168 -12.20 -11.52 -0.49
CA HIS A 168 -12.30 -12.24 -1.75
C HIS A 168 -12.53 -11.27 -2.90
N ALA A 169 -11.73 -11.38 -3.96
CA ALA A 169 -11.86 -10.58 -5.15
C ALA A 169 -11.82 -11.46 -6.41
N THR A 170 -12.61 -11.09 -7.40
CA THR A 170 -12.51 -11.65 -8.76
C THR A 170 -12.44 -10.53 -9.77
N ALA A 171 -11.78 -10.78 -10.89
CA ALA A 171 -11.78 -9.85 -12.01
C ALA A 171 -11.76 -10.60 -13.34
N THR A 172 -12.35 -9.98 -14.36
CA THR A 172 -12.19 -10.37 -15.75
C THR A 172 -11.60 -9.20 -16.50
N VAL A 173 -10.38 -9.37 -16.99
CA VAL A 173 -9.62 -8.31 -17.65
C VAL A 173 -9.41 -8.66 -19.12
N SER A 174 -9.58 -7.63 -19.96
CA SER A 174 -9.45 -7.76 -21.41
C SER A 174 -9.17 -6.37 -22.00
N GLY A 175 -8.79 -6.30 -23.24
CA GLY A 175 -8.60 -5.04 -23.94
C GLY A 175 -7.14 -4.67 -24.12
N GLU A 176 -6.92 -3.40 -24.44
CA GLU A 176 -5.58 -2.85 -24.70
C GLU A 176 -4.74 -2.77 -23.43
N THR A 177 -3.44 -2.86 -23.62
CA THR A 177 -2.47 -2.74 -22.54
C THR A 177 -2.34 -1.28 -22.10
N ILE A 178 -2.38 -1.05 -20.79
CA ILE A 178 -2.15 0.22 -20.13
C ILE A 178 -0.71 0.21 -19.62
N THR A 179 0.12 1.09 -20.14
CA THR A 179 1.56 1.18 -19.81
C THR A 179 1.92 2.40 -18.97
N SER A 180 0.92 3.21 -18.61
CA SER A 180 1.08 4.38 -17.73
C SER A 180 -0.11 4.47 -16.78
N LEU A 181 0.17 4.56 -15.50
CA LEU A 181 -0.79 4.80 -14.42
C LEU A 181 -0.19 5.83 -13.47
N ASP A 182 -0.95 6.84 -13.13
CA ASP A 182 -0.55 7.82 -12.11
C ASP A 182 -0.98 7.32 -10.73
N PHE A 183 0.00 6.99 -9.90
CA PHE A 183 -0.24 6.61 -8.50
C PHE A 183 -0.07 7.83 -7.60
N LEU A 184 -1.01 8.01 -6.68
CA LEU A 184 -0.85 9.04 -5.65
C LEU A 184 0.27 8.62 -4.66
N PRO A 185 1.04 9.60 -4.15
CA PRO A 185 1.94 9.36 -3.03
C PRO A 185 1.19 8.72 -1.86
N VAL A 186 1.87 7.82 -1.15
CA VAL A 186 1.27 7.18 0.03
C VAL A 186 1.46 8.08 1.25
N ILE A 187 0.40 8.24 2.05
CA ILE A 187 0.45 8.88 3.36
C ILE A 187 0.37 7.79 4.42
N LEU A 188 1.34 7.76 5.33
CA LEU A 188 1.45 6.79 6.41
C LEU A 188 1.45 7.49 7.76
N TYR A 189 0.83 6.86 8.75
CA TYR A 189 0.96 7.21 10.16
C TYR A 189 2.04 6.31 10.79
N LYS A 190 3.24 6.85 10.92
CA LYS A 190 4.34 6.12 11.57
C LYS A 190 4.38 6.46 13.05
N GLU A 191 4.28 5.44 13.89
CA GLU A 191 4.40 5.57 15.33
C GLU A 191 5.37 4.53 15.90
N ILE A 192 6.21 4.95 16.82
CA ILE A 192 7.10 4.09 17.59
C ILE A 192 6.65 4.17 19.04
N PRO A 193 5.96 3.12 19.56
CA PRO A 193 5.56 3.07 20.95
C PRO A 193 6.78 3.12 21.88
N ALA A 194 6.69 3.87 22.96
CA ALA A 194 7.71 3.89 23.98
C ALA A 194 7.71 2.60 24.81
N PHE A 195 8.80 2.34 25.50
CA PHE A 195 8.98 1.12 26.29
C PHE A 195 7.94 0.95 27.41
N ASP A 196 7.36 2.03 27.92
CA ASP A 196 6.30 2.01 28.93
C ASP A 196 4.92 1.56 28.40
N GLY A 197 4.77 1.49 27.05
CA GLY A 197 3.51 1.14 26.39
C GLY A 197 2.37 2.14 26.58
N GLN A 198 2.65 3.32 27.14
CA GLN A 198 1.65 4.37 27.42
C GLN A 198 1.93 5.68 26.67
N SER A 199 3.11 5.81 26.12
CA SER A 199 3.56 6.94 25.32
C SER A 199 4.17 6.46 24.02
N CYS A 200 4.57 7.38 23.14
CA CYS A 200 5.35 7.06 21.95
C CYS A 200 6.70 7.78 21.96
N ASP A 201 7.73 7.11 21.46
CA ASP A 201 9.05 7.71 21.28
C ASP A 201 9.03 8.67 20.09
N ASP A 202 8.37 8.28 18.99
CA ASP A 202 8.18 9.09 17.80
C ASP A 202 6.81 8.84 17.17
N ALA A 203 6.23 9.90 16.57
CA ALA A 203 5.01 9.80 15.77
C ALA A 203 4.99 10.83 14.64
N TYR A 204 4.71 10.39 13.41
CA TYR A 204 4.75 11.25 12.22
C TYR A 204 3.65 10.89 11.23
N PHE A 205 3.13 11.90 10.51
CA PHE A 205 2.63 11.68 9.17
C PHE A 205 3.80 11.75 8.19
N VAL A 206 3.99 10.65 7.47
CA VAL A 206 5.05 10.48 6.46
C VAL A 206 4.41 10.26 5.12
N THR A 207 4.96 10.85 4.09
CA THR A 207 4.59 10.51 2.71
C THR A 207 5.76 9.90 1.97
N THR A 208 5.45 8.94 1.10
CA THR A 208 6.43 8.23 0.28
C THR A 208 5.94 8.14 -1.15
N THR A 209 6.88 8.13 -2.10
CA THR A 209 6.62 7.83 -3.50
C THR A 209 7.31 6.54 -3.92
N SER A 210 6.84 5.98 -5.02
CA SER A 210 7.41 4.84 -5.72
C SER A 210 7.89 5.26 -7.10
N LEU A 211 9.03 4.77 -7.54
CA LEU A 211 9.42 4.84 -8.95
C LEU A 211 8.94 3.57 -9.65
N LEU A 212 7.79 3.67 -10.30
CA LEU A 212 7.17 2.56 -11.01
C LEU A 212 7.65 2.49 -12.45
N THR A 213 8.04 1.31 -12.89
CA THR A 213 8.52 1.04 -14.24
C THR A 213 7.90 -0.25 -14.79
N ASN A 214 8.07 -0.51 -16.08
CA ASN A 214 7.61 -1.74 -16.73
C ASN A 214 6.12 -2.05 -16.54
N LEU A 215 5.27 -1.00 -16.45
CA LEU A 215 3.85 -1.16 -16.25
C LEU A 215 3.20 -1.86 -17.46
N ASN A 216 2.44 -2.92 -17.17
CA ASN A 216 1.71 -3.69 -18.18
C ASN A 216 0.38 -4.17 -17.58
N PHE A 217 -0.64 -3.31 -17.66
CA PHE A 217 -1.96 -3.56 -17.07
C PHE A 217 -3.04 -3.73 -18.13
N LYS A 218 -4.10 -4.43 -17.76
CA LYS A 218 -5.37 -4.49 -18.49
C LYS A 218 -6.50 -4.10 -17.57
N ALA A 219 -7.46 -3.37 -18.12
CA ALA A 219 -8.68 -3.00 -17.42
C ALA A 219 -9.77 -4.06 -17.62
N GLY A 220 -10.71 -4.07 -16.68
CA GLY A 220 -11.85 -4.97 -16.75
C GLY A 220 -12.89 -4.69 -15.67
N SER A 221 -13.78 -5.64 -15.46
CA SER A 221 -14.76 -5.67 -14.38
C SER A 221 -14.28 -6.58 -13.26
N GLY A 222 -14.80 -6.37 -12.05
CA GLY A 222 -14.44 -7.19 -10.90
C GLY A 222 -15.54 -7.22 -9.85
N GLU A 223 -15.32 -8.05 -8.84
CA GLU A 223 -16.12 -8.15 -7.63
C GLU A 223 -15.19 -8.16 -6.42
N LEU A 224 -15.67 -7.62 -5.30
CA LEU A 224 -14.96 -7.60 -4.03
C LEU A 224 -15.95 -7.89 -2.90
N THR A 225 -15.63 -8.86 -2.06
CA THR A 225 -16.46 -9.25 -0.91
C THR A 225 -15.58 -9.51 0.31
N PHE A 226 -16.21 -9.49 1.49
CA PHE A 226 -15.58 -9.73 2.79
C PHE A 226 -16.33 -10.84 3.52
N PRO A 227 -16.13 -12.13 3.15
CA PRO A 227 -17.01 -13.24 3.55
C PRO A 227 -16.99 -13.52 5.06
N ASP A 228 -15.81 -13.58 5.69
CA ASP A 228 -15.66 -13.95 7.11
C ASP A 228 -14.88 -12.87 7.90
N ALA A 229 -15.16 -11.61 7.61
CA ALA A 229 -14.42 -10.47 8.15
C ALA A 229 -15.18 -9.68 9.25
N ASP A 230 -16.16 -10.27 9.91
CA ASP A 230 -16.99 -9.57 10.89
C ASP A 230 -16.19 -8.89 12.01
N ASP A 231 -15.08 -9.52 12.43
CA ASP A 231 -14.16 -9.00 13.45
C ASP A 231 -12.94 -8.29 12.87
N ASP A 232 -12.83 -8.19 11.52
CA ASP A 232 -11.70 -7.54 10.87
C ASP A 232 -12.11 -6.14 10.36
N PRO A 233 -11.35 -5.10 10.73
CA PRO A 233 -11.73 -3.72 10.40
C PRO A 233 -11.87 -3.44 8.90
N VAL A 234 -11.22 -4.21 8.03
CA VAL A 234 -11.30 -4.04 6.57
C VAL A 234 -12.73 -4.17 6.04
N ALA A 235 -13.57 -4.99 6.72
CA ALA A 235 -14.96 -5.20 6.33
C ALA A 235 -15.83 -3.93 6.45
N ARG A 236 -15.37 -2.89 7.16
CA ARG A 236 -16.07 -1.60 7.20
C ARG A 236 -16.01 -0.86 5.87
N LEU A 237 -14.95 -1.07 5.08
CA LEU A 237 -14.76 -0.46 3.76
C LEU A 237 -15.45 -1.27 2.64
N LYS A 238 -16.70 -1.70 2.85
CA LYS A 238 -17.47 -2.50 1.87
C LYS A 238 -17.72 -1.71 0.59
N PRO A 239 -17.64 -2.36 -0.59
CA PRO A 239 -18.02 -1.72 -1.83
C PRO A 239 -19.53 -1.51 -1.92
N ILE A 240 -19.94 -0.28 -2.24
CA ILE A 240 -21.29 0.07 -2.68
C ILE A 240 -21.42 -0.20 -4.19
N LYS A 241 -20.35 0.14 -4.92
CA LYS A 241 -20.30 0.02 -6.37
C LYS A 241 -18.87 -0.20 -6.82
N ILE A 242 -18.63 -1.27 -7.56
CA ILE A 242 -17.37 -1.48 -8.25
C ILE A 242 -17.30 -0.55 -9.46
N ILE A 243 -16.20 0.17 -9.60
CA ILE A 243 -15.96 1.09 -10.72
C ILE A 243 -15.15 0.38 -11.79
N GLN A 244 -14.05 -0.27 -11.40
CA GLN A 244 -13.12 -0.87 -12.34
C GLN A 244 -12.24 -1.90 -11.65
N ALA A 245 -11.77 -2.90 -12.40
CA ALA A 245 -10.63 -3.74 -12.03
C ALA A 245 -9.46 -3.47 -12.98
N LEU A 246 -8.25 -3.51 -12.44
CA LEU A 246 -6.99 -3.45 -13.18
C LEU A 246 -6.13 -4.64 -12.75
N TYR A 247 -5.54 -5.35 -13.71
CA TYR A 247 -4.64 -6.47 -13.43
C TYR A 247 -3.44 -6.40 -14.38
N GLY A 248 -2.25 -6.61 -13.84
CA GLY A 248 -1.04 -6.55 -14.63
C GLY A 248 0.22 -6.69 -13.81
N THR A 249 1.32 -6.23 -14.39
CA THR A 249 2.66 -6.27 -13.78
C THR A 249 3.30 -4.89 -13.72
N LEU A 250 4.23 -4.74 -12.80
CA LEU A 250 5.10 -3.58 -12.69
C LEU A 250 6.40 -3.93 -11.97
N ASP A 251 7.40 -3.07 -12.11
CA ASP A 251 8.54 -3.00 -11.19
C ASP A 251 8.42 -1.75 -10.33
N ASP A 252 8.90 -1.80 -9.09
CA ASP A 252 8.85 -0.67 -8.15
C ASP A 252 10.18 -0.51 -7.43
N LEU A 253 10.68 0.72 -7.37
CA LEU A 253 11.75 1.11 -6.45
C LEU A 253 11.12 1.91 -5.31
N TYR A 254 11.09 1.33 -4.11
CA TYR A 254 10.41 1.90 -2.96
C TYR A 254 11.29 1.97 -1.70
N PRO A 255 11.26 3.07 -0.95
CA PRO A 255 10.71 4.34 -1.37
C PRO A 255 11.63 5.06 -2.36
N GLU A 256 11.07 5.76 -3.35
CA GLU A 256 11.82 6.69 -4.18
C GLU A 256 12.12 7.98 -3.41
N THR A 257 11.09 8.51 -2.74
CA THR A 257 11.23 9.68 -1.86
C THR A 257 10.51 9.46 -0.53
N ILE A 258 10.99 10.12 0.51
CA ILE A 258 10.34 10.17 1.84
C ILE A 258 10.26 11.63 2.28
N ARG A 259 9.09 12.03 2.82
CA ARG A 259 8.90 13.36 3.40
C ARG A 259 8.06 13.27 4.67
N ILE A 260 8.48 13.95 5.73
CA ILE A 260 7.68 14.14 6.94
C ILE A 260 6.70 15.29 6.66
N LEU A 261 5.39 15.01 6.71
CA LEU A 261 4.34 16.02 6.57
C LEU A 261 4.07 16.72 7.90
N LYS A 262 4.12 15.97 9.00
CA LYS A 262 3.87 16.49 10.35
C LYS A 262 4.60 15.65 11.38
N ASN A 263 5.25 16.29 12.32
CA ASN A 263 5.64 15.70 13.59
C ASN A 263 4.44 15.81 14.55
N LEU A 264 4.03 14.70 15.13
CA LEU A 264 2.85 14.59 16.01
C LEU A 264 3.20 14.60 17.49
N LYS A 265 4.52 14.71 17.79
CA LYS A 265 5.08 14.77 19.13
C LYS A 265 5.42 16.20 19.52
#